data_90c5776f821e52db897e9e5d3e889671
#
_entry.id   90c5776f821e52db897e9e5d3e889671
#
_cell.length_a   1.000
_cell.length_b   1.000
_cell.length_c   1.000
_cell.angle_alpha   90.00
_cell.angle_beta   90.00
_cell.angle_gamma   90.00
#
_symmetry.space_group_name_H-M   'P 1'
#
loop_
_entity.id
_entity.type
_entity.pdbx_description
1 polymer ?
#
loop_
_entity_poly.entity_id
_entity_poly.type
_entity_poly.pdbx_seq_one_letter_code
_entity_poly.pdbx_strand_id
1 'polypeptide(L)'
;MVDAGGPLSSTPVPTTDKEIKSQLSEIMETLALLGKQIEKISSVENRLSDPQKSVTYVSEYFENFRKEIKEIQLDTVQLKANNDRLQDQLTVTQRELSNTQEELHDLQQYSRRNNIEIHGIPQRNGEDTNDIVVRVAAAVGVDITPNDIDISHRLPSRQNPNQERHQPPAIIVKFVRRSVRNSIYYARKNLRGQTPNQIRIGDNNTNNIYINENLTPTMKRLFHQVNERRKQLKWRFIWTSNGKIFTRKDETSEVISVSSAKAENRIN
;
A
#
# COMPACT_ATOMS: atom_id res chain seq x y z
N MET A 1 118.12 -40.42 62.39
CA MET A 1 117.53 -40.57 63.71
C MET A 1 116.02 -40.65 63.53
N VAL A 2 115.45 -41.82 63.75
CA VAL A 2 114.33 -42.13 64.59
C VAL A 2 112.98 -41.46 64.15
N ASP A 3 111.93 -41.96 64.04
CA ASP A 3 111.32 -43.32 64.31
C ASP A 3 109.80 -43.17 64.01
N ALA A 4 109.27 -44.29 63.72
CA ALA A 4 107.95 -44.77 64.09
C ALA A 4 106.70 -44.00 63.69
N GLY A 5 105.93 -44.59 63.08
CA GLY A 5 104.88 -45.44 63.60
C GLY A 5 103.57 -45.35 62.93
N GLY A 6 103.22 -46.39 62.51
CA GLY A 6 101.97 -46.96 62.78
C GLY A 6 100.72 -46.73 61.84
N PRO A 7 100.08 -47.77 61.63
CA PRO A 7 99.04 -47.92 60.63
C PRO A 7 97.62 -47.58 61.17
N LEU A 8 96.69 -47.28 60.29
CA LEU A 8 95.35 -47.65 60.62
C LEU A 8 94.54 -47.96 59.34
N SER A 9 94.40 -49.21 59.22
CA SER A 9 93.35 -49.87 58.52
C SER A 9 91.93 -49.37 58.94
N SER A 10 91.17 -48.97 58.05
CA SER A 10 89.71 -49.01 58.26
C SER A 10 89.08 -49.94 57.22
N THR A 11 88.85 -51.12 57.62
CA THR A 11 88.03 -52.14 56.93
C THR A 11 86.64 -51.61 56.70
N PRO A 12 86.08 -51.77 55.53
CA PRO A 12 84.63 -51.57 55.36
C PRO A 12 83.89 -52.63 56.16
N VAL A 13 82.97 -52.18 56.97
CA VAL A 13 82.05 -53.02 57.70
C VAL A 13 81.21 -53.86 56.70
N PRO A 14 81.22 -55.20 56.83
CA PRO A 14 80.34 -56.02 55.94
C PRO A 14 78.88 -55.75 56.28
N THR A 15 78.20 -55.13 55.38
CA THR A 15 76.71 -55.08 55.44
C THR A 15 76.20 -56.53 55.56
N THR A 16 75.53 -56.83 56.63
CA THR A 16 75.07 -58.16 56.91
C THR A 16 74.03 -58.52 55.89
N ASP A 17 74.10 -59.76 55.39
CA ASP A 17 73.13 -60.30 54.35
C ASP A 17 71.67 -60.08 54.72
N LYS A 18 71.41 -59.79 55.97
CA LYS A 18 70.11 -59.48 56.57
C LYS A 18 69.66 -58.01 56.27
N GLU A 19 70.60 -57.03 56.27
CA GLU A 19 70.32 -55.66 55.94
C GLU A 19 70.07 -55.47 54.43
N ILE A 20 70.86 -56.19 53.62
CA ILE A 20 70.65 -56.17 52.17
C ILE A 20 69.29 -56.73 51.80
N LYS A 21 68.86 -57.83 52.43
CA LYS A 21 67.51 -58.41 52.22
C LYS A 21 66.41 -57.51 52.71
N SER A 22 66.59 -56.77 53.82
CA SER A 22 65.64 -55.83 54.33
C SER A 22 65.47 -54.62 53.34
N GLN A 23 66.60 -54.06 52.86
CA GLN A 23 66.59 -53.02 51.88
C GLN A 23 65.98 -53.45 50.51
N LEU A 24 66.25 -54.68 50.12
CA LEU A 24 65.66 -55.21 48.89
C LEU A 24 64.14 -55.39 49.03
N SER A 25 63.68 -55.82 50.22
CA SER A 25 62.21 -55.90 50.49
C SER A 25 61.53 -54.52 50.48
N GLU A 26 62.15 -53.51 51.08
CA GLU A 26 61.67 -52.09 51.05
C GLU A 26 61.62 -51.57 49.64
N ILE A 27 62.69 -51.83 48.86
CA ILE A 27 62.70 -51.44 47.44
C ILE A 27 61.59 -52.12 46.66
N MET A 28 61.38 -53.43 46.89
CA MET A 28 60.28 -54.15 46.23
C MET A 28 58.89 -53.64 46.65
N GLU A 29 58.69 -53.27 47.91
CA GLU A 29 57.44 -52.66 48.36
C GLU A 29 57.23 -51.29 47.74
N THR A 30 58.28 -50.45 47.69
CA THR A 30 58.20 -49.12 47.04
C THR A 30 57.97 -49.25 45.54
N LEU A 31 58.58 -50.23 44.86
CA LEU A 31 58.32 -50.47 43.44
C LEU A 31 56.86 -50.96 43.19
N ALA A 32 56.35 -51.87 44.10
CA ALA A 32 54.95 -52.30 44.01
C ALA A 32 53.96 -51.17 44.26
N LEU A 33 54.32 -50.25 45.18
CA LEU A 33 53.51 -49.03 45.42
C LEU A 33 53.57 -48.09 44.24
N LEU A 34 54.75 -47.82 43.66
CA LEU A 34 54.95 -47.06 42.44
C LEU A 34 54.18 -47.66 41.25
N GLY A 35 54.20 -48.96 41.06
CA GLY A 35 53.43 -49.65 40.06
C GLY A 35 51.92 -49.39 40.17
N LYS A 36 51.38 -49.49 41.41
CA LYS A 36 49.96 -49.10 41.65
C LYS A 36 49.65 -47.65 41.40
N GLN A 37 50.60 -46.73 41.67
CA GLN A 37 50.43 -45.27 41.35
C GLN A 37 50.46 -45.04 39.86
N ILE A 38 51.33 -45.72 39.09
CA ILE A 38 51.38 -45.61 37.62
C ILE A 38 50.09 -46.13 37.01
N GLU A 39 49.56 -47.29 37.50
CA GLU A 39 48.24 -47.74 37.02
C GLU A 39 47.09 -46.77 37.29
N LYS A 40 47.08 -46.11 38.47
CA LYS A 40 46.13 -45.06 38.79
C LYS A 40 46.26 -43.88 37.85
N ILE A 41 47.50 -43.41 37.60
CA ILE A 41 47.76 -42.32 36.68
C ILE A 41 47.29 -42.67 35.27
N SER A 42 47.59 -43.84 34.74
CA SER A 42 47.11 -44.32 33.44
C SER A 42 45.60 -44.38 33.36
N SER A 43 44.95 -44.84 34.44
CA SER A 43 43.48 -44.82 34.49
C SER A 43 42.88 -43.39 34.48
N VAL A 44 43.52 -42.42 35.12
CA VAL A 44 43.15 -41.01 35.13
C VAL A 44 43.37 -40.39 33.74
N GLU A 45 44.50 -40.67 33.09
CA GLU A 45 44.80 -40.20 31.73
C GLU A 45 43.73 -40.72 30.73
N ASN A 46 43.35 -41.99 30.80
CA ASN A 46 42.31 -42.52 29.96
C ASN A 46 40.93 -41.86 30.23
N ARG A 47 40.62 -41.60 31.50
CA ARG A 47 39.40 -40.91 31.91
C ARG A 47 39.38 -39.43 31.52
N LEU A 48 40.55 -38.77 31.40
CA LEU A 48 40.68 -37.39 30.95
C LEU A 48 40.63 -37.23 29.42
N SER A 49 41.01 -38.28 28.67
CA SER A 49 40.99 -38.22 27.20
C SER A 49 39.59 -38.03 26.62
N ASP A 50 38.55 -38.64 27.20
CA ASP A 50 37.16 -38.51 26.72
C ASP A 50 36.55 -37.14 27.01
N PRO A 51 36.67 -36.52 28.22
CA PRO A 51 36.31 -35.14 28.44
C PRO A 51 37.09 -34.15 27.54
N GLN A 52 38.37 -34.40 27.28
CA GLN A 52 39.15 -33.52 26.41
C GLN A 52 38.67 -33.52 24.96
N LYS A 53 38.32 -34.70 24.40
CA LYS A 53 37.67 -34.83 23.10
C LYS A 53 36.31 -34.11 23.05
N SER A 54 35.50 -34.24 24.12
CA SER A 54 34.23 -33.57 24.25
C SER A 54 34.37 -32.05 24.26
N VAL A 55 35.36 -31.52 24.99
CA VAL A 55 35.67 -30.07 25.03
C VAL A 55 36.13 -29.56 23.67
N THR A 56 36.94 -30.33 22.94
CA THR A 56 37.37 -29.95 21.58
C THR A 56 36.18 -29.91 20.64
N TYR A 57 35.33 -30.94 20.66
CA TYR A 57 34.10 -30.97 19.85
C TYR A 57 33.18 -29.78 20.14
N VAL A 58 32.94 -29.51 21.41
CA VAL A 58 32.12 -28.35 21.81
C VAL A 58 32.74 -27.03 21.36
N SER A 59 34.05 -26.88 21.44
CA SER A 59 34.78 -25.68 20.98
C SER A 59 34.63 -25.50 19.46
N GLU A 60 34.79 -26.55 18.67
CA GLU A 60 34.57 -26.52 17.22
C GLU A 60 33.12 -26.17 16.86
N TYR A 61 32.15 -26.75 17.59
CA TYR A 61 30.73 -26.42 17.42
C TYR A 61 30.44 -24.95 17.70
N PHE A 62 31.00 -24.38 18.79
CA PHE A 62 30.84 -22.98 19.10
C PHE A 62 31.47 -22.04 18.06
N GLU A 63 32.64 -22.40 17.51
CA GLU A 63 33.26 -21.60 16.45
C GLU A 63 32.44 -21.64 15.15
N ASN A 64 31.86 -22.77 14.79
CA ASN A 64 30.96 -22.86 13.66
C ASN A 64 29.68 -22.04 13.89
N PHE A 65 29.08 -22.17 15.07
CA PHE A 65 27.91 -21.38 15.46
C PHE A 65 28.17 -19.87 15.45
N ARG A 66 29.36 -19.44 15.88
CA ARG A 66 29.78 -18.04 15.79
C ARG A 66 29.88 -17.54 14.34
N LYS A 67 30.34 -18.38 13.42
CA LYS A 67 30.39 -18.04 11.99
C LYS A 67 28.99 -17.86 11.43
N GLU A 68 28.09 -18.80 11.71
CA GLU A 68 26.69 -18.71 11.27
C GLU A 68 25.99 -17.46 11.82
N ILE A 69 26.20 -17.13 13.11
CA ILE A 69 25.65 -15.89 13.68
C ILE A 69 26.17 -14.65 12.95
N LYS A 70 27.46 -14.60 12.61
CA LYS A 70 28.01 -13.46 11.85
C LYS A 70 27.41 -13.35 10.46
N GLU A 71 27.22 -14.45 9.75
CA GLU A 71 26.57 -14.48 8.45
C GLU A 71 25.12 -13.98 8.56
N ILE A 72 24.35 -14.50 9.52
CA ILE A 72 22.97 -14.06 9.78
C ILE A 72 22.93 -12.55 10.12
N GLN A 73 23.89 -12.05 10.88
CA GLN A 73 23.98 -10.61 11.19
C GLN A 73 24.23 -9.78 9.95
N LEU A 74 25.13 -10.20 9.07
CA LEU A 74 25.40 -9.53 7.79
C LEU A 74 24.17 -9.54 6.89
N ASP A 75 23.53 -10.69 6.74
CA ASP A 75 22.29 -10.84 5.96
C ASP A 75 21.17 -9.96 6.52
N THR A 76 21.05 -9.89 7.85
CA THR A 76 20.06 -9.03 8.51
C THR A 76 20.27 -7.57 8.20
N VAL A 77 21.52 -7.10 8.22
CA VAL A 77 21.87 -5.72 7.85
C VAL A 77 21.54 -5.44 6.39
N GLN A 78 21.88 -6.37 5.51
CA GLN A 78 21.62 -6.24 4.08
C GLN A 78 20.13 -6.26 3.77
N LEU A 79 19.36 -7.14 4.43
CA LEU A 79 17.91 -7.19 4.31
C LEU A 79 17.24 -5.90 4.81
N LYS A 80 17.71 -5.32 5.91
CA LYS A 80 17.23 -4.01 6.39
C LYS A 80 17.47 -2.92 5.36
N ALA A 81 18.69 -2.80 4.85
CA ALA A 81 19.02 -1.81 3.83
C ALA A 81 18.19 -1.97 2.55
N ASN A 82 17.95 -3.22 2.11
CA ASN A 82 17.07 -3.50 0.97
C ASN A 82 15.62 -3.13 1.27
N ASN A 83 15.13 -3.39 2.48
CA ASN A 83 13.77 -3.05 2.89
C ASN A 83 13.56 -1.54 2.90
N ASP A 84 14.49 -0.79 3.48
CA ASP A 84 14.44 0.68 3.48
C ASP A 84 14.42 1.23 2.05
N ARG A 85 15.29 0.73 1.17
CA ARG A 85 15.29 1.11 -0.24
C ARG A 85 13.97 0.80 -0.95
N LEU A 86 13.38 -0.37 -0.68
CA LEU A 86 12.10 -0.76 -1.26
C LEU A 86 10.94 0.11 -0.74
N GLN A 87 10.96 0.50 0.53
CA GLN A 87 9.98 1.42 1.09
C GLN A 87 10.08 2.81 0.46
N ASP A 88 11.28 3.32 0.24
CA ASP A 88 11.49 4.59 -0.45
C ASP A 88 10.98 4.52 -1.90
N GLN A 89 11.33 3.47 -2.63
CA GLN A 89 10.83 3.26 -3.99
C GLN A 89 9.31 3.16 -4.03
N LEU A 90 8.70 2.44 -3.10
CA LEU A 90 7.24 2.33 -2.99
C LEU A 90 6.60 3.70 -2.76
N THR A 91 7.16 4.50 -1.87
CA THR A 91 6.66 5.85 -1.57
C THR A 91 6.72 6.76 -2.79
N VAL A 92 7.84 6.75 -3.52
CA VAL A 92 8.02 7.52 -4.76
C VAL A 92 7.01 7.06 -5.81
N THR A 93 6.91 5.74 -6.06
CA THR A 93 5.99 5.18 -7.06
C THR A 93 4.53 5.47 -6.74
N GLN A 94 4.14 5.40 -5.46
CA GLN A 94 2.78 5.76 -5.03
C GLN A 94 2.46 7.23 -5.30
N ARG A 95 3.43 8.12 -5.09
CA ARG A 95 3.28 9.55 -5.38
C ARG A 95 3.13 9.81 -6.88
N GLU A 96 3.97 9.20 -7.70
CA GLU A 96 3.90 9.30 -9.17
C GLU A 96 2.57 8.74 -9.70
N LEU A 97 2.13 7.59 -9.19
CA LEU A 97 0.83 7.02 -9.53
C LEU A 97 -0.33 7.96 -9.18
N SER A 98 -0.30 8.57 -7.99
CA SER A 98 -1.33 9.53 -7.58
C SER A 98 -1.37 10.76 -8.50
N ASN A 99 -0.22 11.31 -8.85
CA ASN A 99 -0.12 12.44 -9.77
C ASN A 99 -0.66 12.09 -11.17
N THR A 100 -0.22 10.94 -11.70
CA THR A 100 -0.68 10.46 -13.02
C THR A 100 -2.20 10.21 -13.03
N GLN A 101 -2.77 9.69 -11.95
CA GLN A 101 -4.20 9.51 -11.81
C GLN A 101 -4.95 10.85 -11.79
N GLU A 102 -4.43 11.86 -11.12
CA GLU A 102 -5.01 13.22 -11.12
C GLU A 102 -4.98 13.83 -12.52
N GLU A 103 -3.84 13.78 -13.21
CA GLU A 103 -3.71 14.26 -14.59
C GLU A 103 -4.67 13.55 -15.53
N LEU A 104 -4.79 12.22 -15.42
CA LEU A 104 -5.74 11.44 -16.21
C LEU A 104 -7.19 11.85 -15.94
N HIS A 105 -7.56 12.06 -14.69
CA HIS A 105 -8.90 12.54 -14.33
C HIS A 105 -9.21 13.92 -14.92
N ASP A 106 -8.24 14.82 -14.84
CA ASP A 106 -8.38 16.17 -15.41
C ASP A 106 -8.50 16.11 -16.93
N LEU A 107 -7.70 15.30 -17.62
CA LEU A 107 -7.78 15.10 -19.05
C LEU A 107 -9.11 14.49 -19.48
N GLN A 108 -9.59 13.47 -18.75
CA GLN A 108 -10.89 12.84 -18.98
C GLN A 108 -12.04 13.85 -18.82
N GLN A 109 -12.00 14.70 -17.80
CA GLN A 109 -13.02 15.72 -17.61
C GLN A 109 -12.90 16.84 -18.66
N TYR A 110 -11.68 17.21 -19.01
CA TYR A 110 -11.42 18.19 -20.05
C TYR A 110 -11.96 17.76 -21.43
N SER A 111 -11.80 16.47 -21.78
CA SER A 111 -12.36 15.93 -23.03
C SER A 111 -13.89 16.02 -23.11
N ARG A 112 -14.57 16.08 -21.96
CA ARG A 112 -16.03 16.16 -21.83
C ARG A 112 -16.56 17.60 -21.76
N ARG A 113 -15.70 18.60 -21.81
CA ARG A 113 -16.07 20.01 -21.61
C ARG A 113 -17.07 20.56 -22.64
N ASN A 114 -17.13 19.96 -23.83
CA ASN A 114 -18.06 20.31 -24.88
C ASN A 114 -19.37 19.52 -24.80
N ASN A 115 -19.51 18.63 -23.80
CA ASN A 115 -20.67 17.76 -23.69
C ASN A 115 -21.64 18.27 -22.62
N ILE A 116 -22.92 18.01 -22.84
CA ILE A 116 -23.98 18.07 -21.81
C ILE A 116 -24.81 16.79 -21.83
N GLU A 117 -25.50 16.54 -20.74
CA GLU A 117 -26.49 15.47 -20.60
C GLU A 117 -27.87 16.08 -20.43
N ILE A 118 -28.84 15.66 -21.28
CA ILE A 118 -30.23 16.08 -21.22
C ILE A 118 -31.05 14.93 -20.65
N HIS A 119 -31.74 15.17 -19.57
CA HIS A 119 -32.51 14.21 -18.82
C HIS A 119 -34.03 14.53 -18.90
N GLY A 120 -34.87 13.53 -18.65
CA GLY A 120 -36.33 13.71 -18.52
C GLY A 120 -37.09 13.60 -19.82
N ILE A 121 -36.44 13.36 -20.97
CA ILE A 121 -37.06 13.23 -22.27
C ILE A 121 -37.38 11.74 -22.53
N PRO A 122 -38.67 11.34 -22.77
CA PRO A 122 -39.02 9.98 -23.06
C PRO A 122 -38.36 9.49 -24.35
N GLN A 123 -37.97 8.21 -24.37
CA GLN A 123 -37.37 7.58 -25.54
C GLN A 123 -38.47 7.12 -26.50
N ARG A 124 -38.32 7.33 -27.82
CA ARG A 124 -39.17 6.87 -28.88
C ARG A 124 -38.39 6.04 -29.90
N ASN A 125 -39.06 5.07 -30.49
CA ASN A 125 -38.45 4.31 -31.59
C ASN A 125 -38.23 5.22 -32.80
N GLY A 126 -37.05 5.14 -33.40
CA GLY A 126 -36.71 5.94 -34.58
C GLY A 126 -36.52 7.43 -34.33
N GLU A 127 -36.30 7.86 -33.06
CA GLU A 127 -36.04 9.27 -32.74
C GLU A 127 -34.75 9.77 -33.34
N ASP A 128 -34.75 11.04 -33.78
CA ASP A 128 -33.52 11.82 -34.07
C ASP A 128 -33.12 12.62 -32.82
N THR A 129 -32.02 12.22 -32.22
CA THR A 129 -31.53 12.89 -31.02
C THR A 129 -31.00 14.30 -31.31
N ASN A 130 -30.52 14.59 -32.54
CA ASN A 130 -30.15 15.93 -32.94
C ASN A 130 -31.34 16.88 -33.02
N ASP A 131 -32.49 16.44 -33.60
CA ASP A 131 -33.71 17.22 -33.62
C ASP A 131 -34.20 17.53 -32.20
N ILE A 132 -34.17 16.55 -31.31
CA ILE A 132 -34.48 16.74 -29.89
C ILE A 132 -33.59 17.82 -29.25
N VAL A 133 -32.28 17.78 -29.48
CA VAL A 133 -31.32 18.74 -28.93
C VAL A 133 -31.61 20.14 -29.45
N VAL A 134 -31.89 20.31 -30.75
CA VAL A 134 -32.26 21.62 -31.36
C VAL A 134 -33.51 22.18 -30.70
N ARG A 135 -34.56 21.37 -30.50
CA ARG A 135 -35.81 21.81 -29.82
C ARG A 135 -35.57 22.19 -28.35
N VAL A 136 -34.74 21.43 -27.64
CA VAL A 136 -34.37 21.78 -26.25
C VAL A 136 -33.56 23.08 -26.20
N ALA A 137 -32.68 23.31 -27.16
CA ALA A 137 -31.92 24.55 -27.26
C ALA A 137 -32.85 25.75 -27.54
N ALA A 138 -33.80 25.60 -28.49
CA ALA A 138 -34.83 26.61 -28.76
C ALA A 138 -35.70 26.91 -27.52
N ALA A 139 -36.04 25.91 -26.74
CA ALA A 139 -36.83 26.06 -25.51
C ALA A 139 -36.09 26.86 -24.41
N VAL A 140 -34.77 26.83 -24.40
CA VAL A 140 -33.97 27.70 -23.49
C VAL A 140 -33.67 29.07 -24.08
N GLY A 141 -34.09 29.34 -25.33
CA GLY A 141 -33.86 30.61 -26.03
C GLY A 141 -32.51 30.68 -26.74
N VAL A 142 -31.95 29.53 -27.14
CA VAL A 142 -30.69 29.46 -27.89
C VAL A 142 -30.94 28.79 -29.24
N ASP A 143 -30.75 29.52 -30.31
CA ASP A 143 -30.88 28.99 -31.67
C ASP A 143 -29.59 28.28 -32.08
N ILE A 144 -29.74 26.99 -32.43
CA ILE A 144 -28.67 26.17 -32.96
C ILE A 144 -29.15 25.37 -34.18
N THR A 145 -28.20 24.95 -34.97
CA THR A 145 -28.43 24.06 -36.12
C THR A 145 -27.82 22.67 -35.88
N PRO A 146 -28.22 21.63 -36.61
CA PRO A 146 -27.55 20.36 -36.56
C PRO A 146 -26.01 20.40 -36.76
N ASN A 147 -25.50 21.42 -37.48
CA ASN A 147 -24.06 21.62 -37.69
C ASN A 147 -23.31 22.08 -36.43
N ASP A 148 -24.00 22.55 -35.41
CA ASP A 148 -23.41 22.89 -34.11
C ASP A 148 -23.21 21.65 -33.24
N ILE A 149 -23.83 20.50 -33.62
CA ILE A 149 -23.76 19.23 -32.92
C ILE A 149 -22.71 18.35 -33.60
N ASP A 150 -21.70 17.92 -32.89
CA ASP A 150 -20.72 16.92 -33.35
C ASP A 150 -21.37 15.52 -33.34
N ILE A 151 -21.93 15.12 -32.19
CA ILE A 151 -22.64 13.85 -32.03
C ILE A 151 -23.64 13.94 -30.88
N SER A 152 -24.81 13.30 -31.04
CA SER A 152 -25.74 13.06 -29.94
C SER A 152 -26.25 11.60 -29.96
N HIS A 153 -26.49 11.03 -28.80
CA HIS A 153 -27.08 9.70 -28.65
C HIS A 153 -27.63 9.49 -27.24
N ARG A 154 -28.49 8.45 -27.10
CA ARG A 154 -28.93 8.02 -25.76
C ARG A 154 -27.84 7.29 -25.03
N LEU A 155 -27.72 7.56 -23.75
CA LEU A 155 -26.89 6.75 -22.86
C LEU A 155 -27.57 5.38 -22.63
N PRO A 156 -26.78 4.30 -22.38
CA PRO A 156 -27.36 3.03 -22.02
C PRO A 156 -28.27 3.15 -20.79
N SER A 157 -29.45 2.54 -20.85
CA SER A 157 -30.35 2.48 -19.70
C SER A 157 -29.73 1.67 -18.58
N ARG A 158 -29.47 2.28 -17.45
CA ARG A 158 -29.15 1.55 -16.22
C ARG A 158 -30.49 1.10 -15.59
N GLN A 159 -30.91 -0.10 -15.91
CA GLN A 159 -31.98 -0.73 -15.21
C GLN A 159 -31.54 -1.01 -13.77
N ASN A 160 -32.03 -0.21 -12.85
CA ASN A 160 -31.85 -0.48 -11.43
C ASN A 160 -33.09 -1.27 -11.00
N PRO A 161 -33.02 -2.59 -10.71
CA PRO A 161 -34.19 -3.44 -10.43
C PRO A 161 -34.96 -2.94 -9.21
N ASN A 162 -34.42 -2.07 -8.39
CA ASN A 162 -35.03 -1.54 -7.18
C ASN A 162 -35.66 -0.14 -7.35
N GLN A 163 -35.69 0.43 -8.57
CA GLN A 163 -36.36 1.71 -8.82
C GLN A 163 -37.66 1.51 -9.55
N GLU A 164 -38.77 1.72 -8.87
CA GLU A 164 -40.15 1.68 -9.40
C GLU A 164 -40.43 2.71 -10.51
N ARG A 165 -39.56 3.72 -10.67
CA ARG A 165 -39.64 4.76 -11.71
C ARG A 165 -38.55 4.57 -12.73
N HIS A 166 -38.88 4.01 -13.88
CA HIS A 166 -38.02 3.97 -15.05
C HIS A 166 -37.80 5.41 -15.57
N GLN A 167 -36.66 6.01 -15.20
CA GLN A 167 -36.28 7.25 -15.82
C GLN A 167 -35.76 6.98 -17.25
N PRO A 168 -36.22 7.75 -18.25
CA PRO A 168 -35.75 7.56 -19.61
C PRO A 168 -34.23 7.78 -19.67
N PRO A 169 -33.51 7.03 -20.54
CA PRO A 169 -32.08 7.21 -20.72
C PRO A 169 -31.77 8.66 -21.13
N ALA A 170 -30.75 9.26 -20.49
CA ALA A 170 -30.35 10.61 -20.84
C ALA A 170 -29.79 10.68 -22.27
N ILE A 171 -29.95 11.82 -22.93
CA ILE A 171 -29.27 12.12 -24.18
C ILE A 171 -27.98 12.83 -23.84
N ILE A 172 -26.85 12.28 -24.31
CA ILE A 172 -25.58 12.98 -24.32
C ILE A 172 -25.42 13.70 -25.66
N VAL A 173 -24.97 14.93 -25.64
CA VAL A 173 -24.62 15.68 -26.83
C VAL A 173 -23.26 16.33 -26.68
N LYS A 174 -22.45 16.20 -27.72
CA LYS A 174 -21.17 16.87 -27.88
C LYS A 174 -21.33 17.97 -28.93
N PHE A 175 -21.00 19.21 -28.56
CA PHE A 175 -21.06 20.33 -29.46
C PHE A 175 -19.71 20.56 -30.13
N VAL A 176 -19.73 21.05 -31.37
CA VAL A 176 -18.55 21.42 -32.11
C VAL A 176 -17.82 22.57 -31.41
N ARG A 177 -18.58 23.58 -30.93
CA ARG A 177 -18.05 24.76 -30.27
C ARG A 177 -18.46 24.82 -28.79
N ARG A 178 -17.49 25.11 -27.93
CA ARG A 178 -17.74 25.27 -26.48
C ARG A 178 -18.65 26.45 -26.17
N SER A 179 -18.60 27.53 -26.98
CA SER A 179 -19.47 28.69 -26.81
C SER A 179 -20.95 28.28 -26.90
N VAL A 180 -21.33 27.50 -27.91
CA VAL A 180 -22.70 26.98 -28.09
C VAL A 180 -23.12 26.14 -26.89
N ARG A 181 -22.28 25.20 -26.48
CA ARG A 181 -22.50 24.40 -25.26
C ARG A 181 -22.75 25.28 -24.03
N ASN A 182 -21.93 26.29 -23.84
CA ASN A 182 -22.05 27.20 -22.70
C ASN A 182 -23.33 28.00 -22.72
N SER A 183 -23.73 28.56 -23.88
CA SER A 183 -24.98 29.30 -24.03
C SER A 183 -26.18 28.46 -23.60
N ILE A 184 -26.27 27.20 -24.06
CA ILE A 184 -27.35 26.30 -23.68
C ILE A 184 -27.29 25.96 -22.18
N TYR A 185 -26.08 25.61 -21.67
CA TYR A 185 -25.91 25.23 -20.28
C TYR A 185 -26.27 26.35 -19.31
N TYR A 186 -25.87 27.60 -19.58
CA TYR A 186 -26.22 28.73 -18.71
C TYR A 186 -27.70 29.11 -18.82
N ALA A 187 -28.30 28.97 -20.01
CA ALA A 187 -29.71 29.22 -20.22
C ALA A 187 -30.66 28.13 -19.67
N ARG A 188 -30.10 26.99 -19.19
CA ARG A 188 -30.90 25.84 -18.70
C ARG A 188 -31.90 26.18 -17.58
N LYS A 189 -31.71 27.30 -16.92
CA LYS A 189 -32.64 27.79 -15.89
C LYS A 189 -34.03 28.05 -16.48
N ASN A 190 -34.11 28.37 -17.78
CA ASN A 190 -35.34 28.63 -18.48
C ASN A 190 -36.20 27.35 -18.70
N LEU A 191 -35.58 26.17 -18.52
CA LEU A 191 -36.32 24.87 -18.52
C LEU A 191 -37.01 24.58 -17.19
N ARG A 192 -36.85 25.42 -16.17
CA ARG A 192 -37.40 25.10 -14.85
C ARG A 192 -38.94 25.07 -14.94
N GLY A 193 -39.49 23.92 -14.67
CA GLY A 193 -40.94 23.64 -14.76
C GLY A 193 -41.46 23.33 -16.17
N GLN A 194 -40.58 23.31 -17.19
CA GLN A 194 -40.99 22.86 -18.53
C GLN A 194 -40.94 21.36 -18.67
N THR A 195 -41.96 20.83 -19.33
CA THR A 195 -42.10 19.38 -19.63
C THR A 195 -41.85 19.11 -21.11
N PRO A 196 -41.53 17.86 -21.51
CA PRO A 196 -41.35 17.48 -22.90
C PRO A 196 -42.56 17.80 -23.79
N ASN A 197 -43.79 17.74 -23.24
CA ASN A 197 -45.02 18.09 -23.95
C ASN A 197 -45.04 19.58 -24.33
N GLN A 198 -44.68 20.48 -23.42
CA GLN A 198 -44.67 21.93 -23.66
C GLN A 198 -43.72 22.34 -24.77
N ILE A 199 -42.60 21.63 -24.90
CA ILE A 199 -41.61 21.90 -25.97
C ILE A 199 -41.78 20.97 -27.19
N ARG A 200 -42.93 20.29 -27.28
CA ARG A 200 -43.36 19.43 -28.42
C ARG A 200 -42.41 18.24 -28.70
N ILE A 201 -41.74 17.71 -27.68
CA ILE A 201 -40.83 16.55 -27.80
C ILE A 201 -41.45 15.26 -27.25
N GLY A 202 -42.49 15.33 -26.44
CA GLY A 202 -43.14 14.17 -25.83
C GLY A 202 -44.63 14.32 -25.69
N ASP A 203 -45.34 13.18 -25.76
CA ASP A 203 -46.77 13.14 -25.52
C ASP A 203 -47.03 12.78 -24.05
N ASN A 204 -47.86 13.54 -23.37
CA ASN A 204 -48.38 13.31 -22.01
C ASN A 204 -47.32 13.03 -20.92
N ASN A 205 -46.06 13.41 -21.16
CA ASN A 205 -44.99 13.24 -20.17
C ASN A 205 -44.86 14.48 -19.29
N THR A 206 -45.02 14.29 -17.98
CA THR A 206 -44.95 15.34 -16.96
C THR A 206 -43.57 15.44 -16.28
N ASN A 207 -42.58 14.68 -16.75
CA ASN A 207 -41.24 14.75 -16.20
C ASN A 207 -40.59 16.11 -16.52
N ASN A 208 -39.88 16.68 -15.56
CA ASN A 208 -39.11 17.90 -15.81
C ASN A 208 -37.90 17.58 -16.66
N ILE A 209 -37.53 18.49 -17.53
CA ILE A 209 -36.28 18.41 -18.31
C ILE A 209 -35.14 19.06 -17.53
N TYR A 210 -34.00 18.37 -17.50
CA TYR A 210 -32.79 18.85 -16.84
C TYR A 210 -31.60 18.79 -17.80
N ILE A 211 -30.76 19.81 -17.78
CA ILE A 211 -29.48 19.85 -18.49
C ILE A 211 -28.36 19.86 -17.47
N ASN A 212 -27.51 18.84 -17.53
CA ASN A 212 -26.37 18.67 -16.66
C ASN A 212 -25.05 18.66 -17.44
N GLU A 213 -23.95 18.95 -16.76
CA GLU A 213 -22.62 18.71 -17.31
C GLU A 213 -22.35 17.19 -17.42
N ASN A 214 -21.67 16.79 -18.48
CA ASN A 214 -21.20 15.41 -18.62
C ASN A 214 -19.97 15.20 -17.75
N LEU A 215 -20.18 14.70 -16.53
CA LEU A 215 -19.13 14.39 -15.57
C LEU A 215 -18.53 12.99 -15.80
N THR A 216 -17.26 12.82 -15.48
CA THR A 216 -16.65 11.49 -15.40
C THR A 216 -17.33 10.66 -14.31
N PRO A 217 -17.25 9.31 -14.37
CA PRO A 217 -17.83 8.46 -13.32
C PRO A 217 -17.28 8.77 -11.92
N THR A 218 -16.03 9.14 -11.83
CA THR A 218 -15.39 9.55 -10.56
C THR A 218 -15.98 10.86 -10.04
N MET A 219 -16.14 11.87 -10.92
CA MET A 219 -16.76 13.15 -10.54
C MET A 219 -18.26 12.99 -10.22
N LYS A 220 -18.99 12.09 -10.90
CA LYS A 220 -20.38 11.78 -10.54
C LYS A 220 -20.49 11.17 -9.13
N ARG A 221 -19.60 10.24 -8.78
CA ARG A 221 -19.54 9.68 -7.43
C ARG A 221 -19.23 10.75 -6.39
N LEU A 222 -18.20 11.56 -6.64
CA LEU A 222 -17.82 12.65 -5.75
C LEU A 222 -18.97 13.65 -5.57
N PHE A 223 -19.65 14.04 -6.65
CA PHE A 223 -20.83 14.91 -6.57
C PHE A 223 -21.92 14.32 -5.68
N HIS A 224 -22.17 13.02 -5.80
CA HIS A 224 -23.15 12.35 -4.96
C HIS A 224 -22.75 12.34 -3.48
N GLN A 225 -21.51 12.03 -3.16
CA GLN A 225 -20.96 12.07 -1.79
C GLN A 225 -21.07 13.48 -1.19
N VAL A 226 -20.59 14.48 -1.91
CA VAL A 226 -20.69 15.90 -1.49
C VAL A 226 -22.14 16.33 -1.29
N ASN A 227 -23.06 15.88 -2.16
CA ASN A 227 -24.48 16.21 -2.02
C ASN A 227 -25.12 15.56 -0.79
N GLU A 228 -24.78 14.31 -0.47
CA GLU A 228 -25.24 13.67 0.77
C GLU A 228 -24.68 14.38 2.01
N ARG A 229 -23.41 14.71 2.00
CA ARG A 229 -22.78 15.49 3.08
C ARG A 229 -23.44 16.84 3.27
N ARG A 230 -23.66 17.55 2.15
CA ARG A 230 -24.39 18.83 2.11
C ARG A 230 -25.78 18.73 2.76
N LYS A 231 -26.54 17.68 2.47
CA LYS A 231 -27.86 17.44 3.05
C LYS A 231 -27.77 17.22 4.55
N GLN A 232 -26.81 16.40 5.02
CA GLN A 232 -26.57 16.16 6.45
C GLN A 232 -26.28 17.45 7.21
N LEU A 233 -25.45 18.31 6.63
CA LEU A 233 -25.06 19.62 7.19
C LEU A 233 -26.11 20.72 6.94
N LYS A 234 -27.21 20.42 6.23
CA LYS A 234 -28.26 21.38 5.85
C LYS A 234 -27.73 22.56 5.05
N TRP A 235 -26.67 22.36 4.26
CA TRP A 235 -26.17 23.38 3.36
C TRP A 235 -27.11 23.54 2.15
N ARG A 236 -27.22 24.79 1.66
CA ARG A 236 -28.27 25.13 0.70
C ARG A 236 -27.88 24.78 -0.74
N PHE A 237 -26.62 24.98 -1.13
CA PHE A 237 -26.22 24.97 -2.54
C PHE A 237 -25.14 23.94 -2.86
N ILE A 238 -25.32 23.26 -3.99
CA ILE A 238 -24.34 22.47 -4.71
C ILE A 238 -24.57 22.63 -6.20
N TRP A 239 -23.49 22.78 -6.97
CA TRP A 239 -23.56 22.87 -8.43
C TRP A 239 -22.27 22.42 -9.06
N THR A 240 -22.29 22.18 -10.38
CA THR A 240 -21.09 21.96 -11.17
C THR A 240 -20.84 23.12 -12.11
N SER A 241 -19.60 23.40 -12.39
CA SER A 241 -19.19 24.36 -13.38
C SER A 241 -17.84 23.97 -13.95
N ASN A 242 -17.79 23.83 -15.29
CA ASN A 242 -16.59 23.39 -16.01
C ASN A 242 -15.99 22.07 -15.48
N GLY A 243 -16.87 21.12 -15.11
CA GLY A 243 -16.48 19.83 -14.59
C GLY A 243 -15.99 19.83 -13.13
N LYS A 244 -16.01 20.97 -12.44
CA LYS A 244 -15.67 21.09 -11.01
C LYS A 244 -16.95 21.14 -10.17
N ILE A 245 -16.89 20.63 -8.96
CA ILE A 245 -18.00 20.64 -8.01
C ILE A 245 -17.79 21.80 -7.04
N PHE A 246 -18.87 22.57 -6.85
CA PHE A 246 -18.90 23.69 -5.92
C PHE A 246 -20.05 23.52 -4.94
N THR A 247 -19.81 23.92 -3.71
CA THR A 247 -20.84 23.95 -2.65
C THR A 247 -20.67 25.17 -1.77
N ARG A 248 -21.77 25.64 -1.18
CA ARG A 248 -21.76 26.66 -0.14
C ARG A 248 -22.94 26.49 0.82
N LYS A 249 -22.76 26.95 2.04
CA LYS A 249 -23.75 26.83 3.08
C LYS A 249 -25.01 27.67 2.78
N ASP A 250 -24.82 28.93 2.52
CA ASP A 250 -25.87 29.92 2.26
C ASP A 250 -25.41 30.95 1.22
N GLU A 251 -26.18 32.03 1.00
CA GLU A 251 -25.91 33.06 -0.01
C GLU A 251 -24.70 33.95 0.33
N THR A 252 -24.34 34.03 1.61
CA THR A 252 -23.25 34.88 2.11
C THR A 252 -21.95 34.14 2.35
N SER A 253 -22.03 32.81 2.47
CA SER A 253 -20.89 31.96 2.76
C SER A 253 -19.94 31.82 1.58
N GLU A 254 -18.67 31.56 1.89
CA GLU A 254 -17.64 31.29 0.87
C GLU A 254 -17.98 30.06 0.01
N VAL A 255 -17.62 30.13 -1.26
CA VAL A 255 -17.78 29.01 -2.20
C VAL A 255 -16.62 28.05 -2.05
N ILE A 256 -16.92 26.81 -1.72
CA ILE A 256 -15.93 25.75 -1.60
C ILE A 256 -15.91 24.94 -2.90
N SER A 257 -14.74 24.85 -3.52
CA SER A 257 -14.49 23.94 -4.65
C SER A 257 -13.99 22.59 -4.16
N VAL A 258 -14.63 21.51 -4.63
CA VAL A 258 -14.31 20.13 -4.26
C VAL A 258 -13.81 19.41 -5.51
N SER A 259 -12.50 19.16 -5.57
CA SER A 259 -11.85 18.47 -6.70
C SER A 259 -11.48 17.02 -6.42
N SER A 260 -11.45 16.63 -5.15
CA SER A 260 -11.11 15.26 -4.74
C SER A 260 -11.84 14.87 -3.46
N ALA A 261 -11.89 13.57 -3.16
CA ALA A 261 -12.46 13.05 -1.92
C ALA A 261 -11.75 13.61 -0.66
N LYS A 262 -10.48 13.97 -0.77
CA LYS A 262 -9.73 14.64 0.33
C LYS A 262 -10.25 16.05 0.61
N ALA A 263 -10.80 16.74 -0.41
CA ALA A 263 -11.37 18.07 -0.26
C ALA A 263 -12.80 18.04 0.33
N GLU A 264 -13.46 16.87 0.36
CA GLU A 264 -14.75 16.66 1.04
C GLU A 264 -14.66 17.00 2.55
N ASN A 265 -13.51 16.73 3.17
CA ASN A 265 -13.25 17.04 4.58
C ASN A 265 -13.21 18.54 4.90
N ARG A 266 -13.20 19.44 3.88
CA ARG A 266 -13.33 20.90 4.05
C ARG A 266 -14.78 21.36 4.23
N ILE A 267 -15.71 20.43 4.06
CA ILE A 267 -17.15 20.67 4.26
C ILE A 267 -17.47 20.24 5.68
N ASN A 268 -17.28 21.12 6.62
CA ASN A 268 -17.60 20.93 8.05
C ASN A 268 -18.78 21.80 8.47
#